data_7ba165cae9043cb9b67cc87891aa793e
#
_entry.id   7ba165cae9043cb9b67cc87891aa793e
#
_cell.length_a   1.000
_cell.length_b   1.000
_cell.length_c   1.000
_cell.angle_alpha   90.00
_cell.angle_beta   90.00
_cell.angle_gamma   90.00
#
_symmetry.space_group_name_H-M   'P 1'
#
loop_
_entity.id
_entity.type
_entity.pdbx_description
1 polymer ?
#
loop_
_entity_poly.entity_id
_entity_poly.type
_entity_poly.pdbx_seq_one_letter_code
_entity_poly.pdbx_strand_id
1 'polypeptide(L)'
;MRQSELCYVWRVSSLKDLTNTIIPYFDKFTLHTQKRADFELFKRVVELISQKKHLTLDGVQKIVNIKAVHNKGISDSLKLAFPKTSPVTRPVFTLSSIPDSQWLAGFTTGEGCFYIDILKSKSTKTGFQVRPRFILTQHSRDENLIRSLVELLDCGNVRVSEKAVYFIVSIFSDIEKKVVPIFTKYNIHGAKDQDFKDWVHIVEMLNKKEHLTLEGLDQIRCIQSKMNRGRFNILL
;
A
#
# COMPACT_ATOMS: atom_id res chain seq x y z
N MET A 1 30.31 4.17 0.68
CA MET A 1 29.18 4.53 1.54
C MET A 1 27.96 4.68 0.64
N ARG A 2 27.00 3.75 0.67
CA ARG A 2 25.69 3.98 0.04
C ARG A 2 24.99 5.00 0.92
N GLN A 3 24.67 6.19 0.37
CA GLN A 3 23.72 7.10 0.97
C GLN A 3 22.44 6.29 1.17
N SER A 4 22.14 5.93 2.39
CA SER A 4 20.83 5.36 2.73
C SER A 4 19.83 6.50 2.55
N GLU A 5 18.88 6.30 1.65
CA GLU A 5 17.65 7.08 1.66
C GLU A 5 17.20 7.22 3.12
N LEU A 6 16.84 8.44 3.51
CA LEU A 6 16.31 8.74 4.84
C LEU A 6 15.06 7.88 5.08
N CYS A 7 15.26 6.72 5.69
CA CYS A 7 14.21 5.75 5.99
C CYS A 7 14.16 5.55 7.49
N TYR A 8 12.98 5.80 8.08
CA TYR A 8 12.71 5.46 9.47
C TYR A 8 12.29 4.00 9.55
N VAL A 9 13.01 3.22 10.36
CA VAL A 9 12.75 1.79 10.55
C VAL A 9 12.27 1.56 11.98
N TRP A 10 11.02 1.10 12.13
CA TRP A 10 10.55 0.53 13.38
C TRP A 10 10.81 -0.98 13.39
N ARG A 11 11.47 -1.48 14.43
CA ARG A 11 11.88 -2.88 14.54
C ARG A 11 11.55 -3.46 15.90
N VAL A 12 10.94 -4.62 15.91
CA VAL A 12 10.76 -5.47 17.09
C VAL A 12 11.53 -6.76 16.86
N SER A 13 12.44 -7.11 17.77
CA SER A 13 13.30 -8.31 17.69
C SER A 13 13.26 -9.19 18.94
N SER A 14 12.70 -8.68 20.04
CA SER A 14 12.52 -9.44 21.27
C SER A 14 11.50 -10.56 21.05
N LEU A 15 11.90 -11.81 21.34
CA LEU A 15 10.98 -12.97 21.22
C LEU A 15 9.74 -12.79 22.11
N LYS A 16 9.90 -12.23 23.31
CA LYS A 16 8.80 -11.92 24.23
C LYS A 16 7.79 -10.95 23.59
N ASP A 17 8.28 -9.86 23.00
CA ASP A 17 7.39 -8.84 22.39
C ASP A 17 6.72 -9.37 21.12
N LEU A 18 7.46 -10.16 20.32
CA LEU A 18 6.90 -10.83 19.15
C LEU A 18 5.75 -11.77 19.55
N THR A 19 5.95 -12.60 20.59
CA THR A 19 4.96 -13.60 21.03
C THR A 19 3.77 -12.96 21.75
N ASN A 20 4.02 -11.97 22.62
CA ASN A 20 2.99 -11.44 23.52
C ASN A 20 2.26 -10.22 22.98
N THR A 21 2.82 -9.55 21.95
CA THR A 21 2.25 -8.30 21.44
C THR A 21 2.03 -8.36 19.94
N ILE A 22 3.08 -8.61 19.14
CA ILE A 22 3.00 -8.48 17.68
C ILE A 22 2.12 -9.56 17.05
N ILE A 23 2.35 -10.82 17.41
CA ILE A 23 1.55 -11.94 16.88
C ILE A 23 0.08 -11.82 17.29
N PRO A 24 -0.28 -11.63 18.57
CA PRO A 24 -1.67 -11.45 18.97
C PRO A 24 -2.35 -10.25 18.32
N TYR A 25 -1.63 -9.15 18.09
CA TYR A 25 -2.15 -7.99 17.41
C TYR A 25 -2.58 -8.33 15.97
N PHE A 26 -1.72 -8.96 15.18
CA PHE A 26 -2.03 -9.33 13.79
C PHE A 26 -2.93 -10.56 13.67
N ASP A 27 -3.08 -11.38 14.71
CA ASP A 27 -4.13 -12.40 14.79
C ASP A 27 -5.51 -11.77 14.97
N LYS A 28 -5.59 -10.69 15.77
CA LYS A 28 -6.83 -9.93 15.97
C LYS A 28 -7.16 -9.05 14.76
N PHE A 29 -6.16 -8.35 14.21
CA PHE A 29 -6.30 -7.45 13.06
C PHE A 29 -5.64 -8.09 11.84
N THR A 30 -6.37 -8.98 11.20
CA THR A 30 -5.85 -9.84 10.12
C THR A 30 -5.37 -9.04 8.91
N LEU A 31 -4.23 -9.44 8.37
CA LEU A 31 -3.70 -8.91 7.10
C LEU A 31 -4.56 -9.39 5.92
N HIS A 32 -4.99 -8.49 5.05
CA HIS A 32 -5.84 -8.81 3.89
C HIS A 32 -5.05 -9.09 2.60
N THR A 33 -3.78 -8.68 2.54
CA THR A 33 -2.91 -8.96 1.39
C THR A 33 -2.23 -10.33 1.51
N GLN A 34 -1.55 -10.77 0.46
CA GLN A 34 -0.70 -11.98 0.49
C GLN A 34 0.47 -11.90 1.51
N LYS A 35 0.67 -10.75 2.16
CA LYS A 35 1.51 -10.62 3.35
C LYS A 35 1.04 -11.48 4.53
N ARG A 36 -0.25 -11.84 4.55
CA ARG A 36 -0.78 -12.80 5.52
C ARG A 36 -0.04 -14.14 5.47
N ALA A 37 0.27 -14.64 4.26
CA ALA A 37 1.04 -15.87 4.11
C ALA A 37 2.46 -15.76 4.71
N ASP A 38 3.13 -14.62 4.50
CA ASP A 38 4.43 -14.37 5.12
C ASP A 38 4.31 -14.26 6.65
N PHE A 39 3.26 -13.64 7.17
CA PHE A 39 3.00 -13.55 8.60
C PHE A 39 2.76 -14.93 9.24
N GLU A 40 1.97 -15.81 8.63
CA GLU A 40 1.74 -17.16 9.14
C GLU A 40 3.03 -18.01 9.12
N LEU A 41 3.84 -17.86 8.09
CA LEU A 41 5.16 -18.50 8.04
C LEU A 41 6.09 -17.95 9.12
N PHE A 42 6.06 -16.65 9.37
CA PHE A 42 6.81 -16.00 10.43
C PHE A 42 6.38 -16.52 11.81
N LYS A 43 5.07 -16.65 12.09
CA LYS A 43 4.55 -17.23 13.34
C LYS A 43 5.11 -18.63 13.59
N ARG A 44 5.13 -19.50 12.58
CA ARG A 44 5.72 -20.86 12.71
C ARG A 44 7.17 -20.81 13.09
N VAL A 45 7.96 -19.87 12.56
CA VAL A 45 9.36 -19.71 12.91
C VAL A 45 9.49 -19.23 14.37
N VAL A 46 8.70 -18.23 14.79
CA VAL A 46 8.70 -17.74 16.18
C VAL A 46 8.33 -18.86 17.15
N GLU A 47 7.39 -19.72 16.83
CA GLU A 47 7.01 -20.89 17.63
C GLU A 47 8.16 -21.89 17.77
N LEU A 48 8.85 -22.23 16.66
CA LEU A 48 10.03 -23.11 16.70
C LEU A 48 11.15 -22.53 17.59
N ILE A 49 11.35 -21.21 17.55
CA ILE A 49 12.33 -20.52 18.38
C ILE A 49 11.90 -20.54 19.85
N SER A 50 10.63 -20.30 20.16
CA SER A 50 10.08 -20.33 21.53
C SER A 50 10.23 -21.72 22.16
N GLN A 51 10.09 -22.78 21.37
CA GLN A 51 10.30 -24.17 21.77
C GLN A 51 11.79 -24.58 21.79
N LYS A 52 12.72 -23.63 21.59
CA LYS A 52 14.17 -23.86 21.51
C LYS A 52 14.61 -24.84 20.42
N LYS A 53 13.74 -25.18 19.46
CA LYS A 53 14.04 -26.10 18.35
C LYS A 53 15.12 -25.57 17.43
N HIS A 54 15.29 -24.24 17.34
CA HIS A 54 16.36 -23.59 16.57
C HIS A 54 17.78 -23.95 17.09
N LEU A 55 17.91 -24.58 18.25
CA LEU A 55 19.19 -25.05 18.81
C LEU A 55 19.60 -26.44 18.32
N THR A 56 18.77 -27.08 17.48
CA THR A 56 19.04 -28.38 16.87
C THR A 56 19.18 -28.29 15.38
N LEU A 57 19.96 -29.16 14.75
CA LEU A 57 20.10 -29.19 13.27
C LEU A 57 18.76 -29.43 12.56
N ASP A 58 17.93 -30.33 13.08
CA ASP A 58 16.58 -30.60 12.55
C ASP A 58 15.68 -29.34 12.64
N GLY A 59 15.71 -28.65 13.77
CA GLY A 59 14.93 -27.43 13.95
C GLY A 59 15.40 -26.28 13.04
N VAL A 60 16.72 -26.12 12.87
CA VAL A 60 17.27 -25.15 11.92
C VAL A 60 16.87 -25.50 10.50
N GLN A 61 16.94 -26.79 10.09
CA GLN A 61 16.50 -27.24 8.78
C GLN A 61 15.01 -26.91 8.54
N LYS A 62 14.13 -27.11 9.55
CA LYS A 62 12.71 -26.71 9.45
C LYS A 62 12.54 -25.22 9.25
N ILE A 63 13.31 -24.38 9.95
CA ILE A 63 13.29 -22.91 9.77
C ILE A 63 13.75 -22.54 8.35
N VAL A 64 14.80 -23.18 7.82
CA VAL A 64 15.28 -22.92 6.46
C VAL A 64 14.25 -23.35 5.41
N ASN A 65 13.55 -24.47 5.61
CA ASN A 65 12.45 -24.92 4.74
C ASN A 65 11.30 -23.88 4.70
N ILE A 66 10.95 -23.29 5.84
CA ILE A 66 9.97 -22.19 5.92
C ILE A 66 10.52 -20.94 5.23
N LYS A 67 11.77 -20.57 5.51
CA LYS A 67 12.42 -19.39 4.92
C LYS A 67 12.50 -19.45 3.40
N ALA A 68 12.58 -20.66 2.81
CA ALA A 68 12.66 -20.87 1.37
C ALA A 68 11.45 -20.30 0.60
N VAL A 69 10.26 -20.23 1.25
CA VAL A 69 9.02 -19.68 0.68
C VAL A 69 8.58 -18.35 1.31
N HIS A 70 9.33 -17.87 2.28
CA HIS A 70 9.02 -16.61 2.98
C HIS A 70 9.70 -15.43 2.30
N ASN A 71 8.95 -14.37 1.99
CA ASN A 71 9.44 -13.15 1.33
C ASN A 71 10.24 -13.46 0.03
N LYS A 72 11.53 -13.10 0.03
CA LYS A 72 12.46 -13.29 -1.11
C LYS A 72 13.13 -14.68 -1.15
N GLY A 73 12.74 -15.60 -0.26
CA GLY A 73 13.37 -16.93 -0.18
C GLY A 73 14.73 -16.91 0.53
N ILE A 74 15.58 -17.89 0.21
CA ILE A 74 16.92 -18.09 0.78
C ILE A 74 18.02 -17.62 -0.17
N SER A 75 19.13 -17.14 0.39
CA SER A 75 20.34 -16.78 -0.36
C SER A 75 21.08 -18.01 -0.88
N ASP A 76 21.95 -17.83 -1.89
CA ASP A 76 22.74 -18.95 -2.43
C ASP A 76 23.70 -19.53 -1.39
N SER A 77 24.26 -18.71 -0.51
CA SER A 77 25.05 -19.19 0.63
C SER A 77 24.25 -20.10 1.57
N LEU A 78 22.97 -19.76 1.80
CA LEU A 78 22.11 -20.59 2.65
C LEU A 78 21.68 -21.88 1.94
N LYS A 79 21.50 -21.87 0.60
CA LYS A 79 21.26 -23.09 -0.20
C LYS A 79 22.44 -24.07 -0.12
N LEU A 80 23.67 -23.54 -0.21
CA LEU A 80 24.89 -24.35 -0.09
C LEU A 80 25.03 -24.96 1.31
N ALA A 81 24.74 -24.20 2.35
CA ALA A 81 24.82 -24.68 3.74
C ALA A 81 23.72 -25.72 4.06
N PHE A 82 22.56 -25.66 3.40
CA PHE A 82 21.41 -26.52 3.62
C PHE A 82 20.93 -27.18 2.31
N PRO A 83 21.73 -28.09 1.71
CA PRO A 83 21.40 -28.69 0.42
C PRO A 83 20.14 -29.58 0.46
N LYS A 84 19.72 -30.04 1.64
CA LYS A 84 18.51 -30.85 1.85
C LYS A 84 17.25 -29.97 2.08
N THR A 85 17.29 -28.68 1.72
CA THR A 85 16.15 -27.79 1.89
C THR A 85 14.96 -28.26 1.05
N SER A 86 13.86 -28.57 1.73
CA SER A 86 12.57 -28.90 1.15
C SER A 86 11.59 -27.77 1.50
N PRO A 87 11.25 -26.87 0.56
CA PRO A 87 10.36 -25.77 0.83
C PRO A 87 8.98 -26.24 1.35
N VAL A 88 8.47 -25.62 2.40
CA VAL A 88 7.11 -25.89 2.88
C VAL A 88 6.09 -25.33 1.89
N THR A 89 4.86 -25.89 1.89
CA THR A 89 3.76 -25.30 1.13
C THR A 89 3.45 -23.91 1.67
N ARG A 90 3.50 -22.90 0.80
CA ARG A 90 3.11 -21.53 1.15
C ARG A 90 1.59 -21.46 1.37
N PRO A 91 1.10 -20.93 2.51
CA PRO A 91 -0.33 -20.77 2.72
C PRO A 91 -0.95 -19.89 1.64
N VAL A 92 -2.13 -20.27 1.17
CA VAL A 92 -2.95 -19.48 0.26
C VAL A 92 -4.15 -18.96 1.03
N PHE A 93 -4.41 -17.66 0.95
CA PHE A 93 -5.54 -17.02 1.60
C PHE A 93 -6.45 -16.40 0.56
N THR A 94 -7.73 -16.72 0.67
CA THR A 94 -8.80 -16.00 -0.01
C THR A 94 -9.29 -14.87 0.88
N LEU A 95 -9.76 -13.80 0.26
CA LEU A 95 -10.37 -12.69 0.99
C LEU A 95 -11.66 -13.20 1.64
N SER A 96 -11.72 -13.17 2.97
CA SER A 96 -12.86 -13.68 3.74
C SER A 96 -13.97 -12.64 3.98
N SER A 97 -13.61 -11.36 3.86
CA SER A 97 -14.53 -10.23 4.03
C SER A 97 -13.97 -8.99 3.33
N ILE A 98 -14.86 -8.10 2.91
CA ILE A 98 -14.48 -6.78 2.40
C ILE A 98 -13.85 -6.01 3.56
N PRO A 99 -12.66 -5.41 3.38
CA PRO A 99 -12.03 -4.56 4.40
C PRO A 99 -12.92 -3.37 4.77
N ASP A 100 -12.76 -2.86 5.97
CA ASP A 100 -13.46 -1.64 6.39
C ASP A 100 -12.74 -0.35 5.94
N SER A 101 -13.42 0.78 6.14
CA SER A 101 -12.88 2.10 5.73
C SER A 101 -11.66 2.53 6.54
N GLN A 102 -11.48 2.08 7.80
CA GLN A 102 -10.28 2.37 8.59
C GLN A 102 -9.07 1.62 8.03
N TRP A 103 -9.27 0.34 7.68
CA TRP A 103 -8.24 -0.44 6.99
C TRP A 103 -7.87 0.22 5.66
N LEU A 104 -8.86 0.68 4.87
CA LEU A 104 -8.62 1.37 3.61
C LEU A 104 -7.77 2.63 3.80
N ALA A 105 -8.04 3.42 4.83
CA ALA A 105 -7.24 4.62 5.14
C ALA A 105 -5.79 4.27 5.49
N GLY A 106 -5.58 3.24 6.33
CA GLY A 106 -4.25 2.72 6.64
C GLY A 106 -3.53 2.19 5.40
N PHE A 107 -4.21 1.41 4.56
CA PHE A 107 -3.68 0.88 3.31
C PHE A 107 -3.34 1.99 2.31
N THR A 108 -4.20 3.00 2.18
CA THR A 108 -3.97 4.18 1.35
C THR A 108 -2.77 4.99 1.83
N THR A 109 -2.52 5.06 3.13
CA THR A 109 -1.33 5.73 3.69
C THR A 109 -0.03 5.15 3.11
N GLY A 110 0.04 3.82 2.92
CA GLY A 110 1.19 3.15 2.30
C GLY A 110 1.18 3.19 0.76
N GLU A 111 0.08 2.76 0.16
CA GLU A 111 0.02 2.36 -1.25
C GLU A 111 -0.80 3.33 -2.13
N GLY A 112 -1.55 4.27 -1.52
CA GLY A 112 -2.43 5.17 -2.26
C GLY A 112 -1.67 6.28 -2.98
N CYS A 113 -2.29 6.81 -4.05
CA CYS A 113 -1.82 7.97 -4.78
C CYS A 113 -3.00 8.90 -5.08
N PHE A 114 -2.90 10.13 -4.61
CA PHE A 114 -3.77 11.24 -4.96
C PHE A 114 -3.13 11.97 -6.13
N TYR A 115 -3.70 11.80 -7.32
CA TYR A 115 -3.08 12.22 -8.56
C TYR A 115 -3.92 13.25 -9.30
N ILE A 116 -3.27 14.21 -9.94
CA ILE A 116 -3.89 15.22 -10.80
C ILE A 116 -3.30 15.10 -12.20
N ASP A 117 -4.14 14.78 -13.19
CA ASP A 117 -3.79 14.91 -14.60
C ASP A 117 -4.08 16.33 -15.08
N ILE A 118 -3.14 16.94 -15.80
CA ILE A 118 -3.34 18.17 -16.56
C ILE A 118 -3.04 17.84 -18.02
N LEU A 119 -4.08 17.64 -18.81
CA LEU A 119 -4.00 17.16 -20.18
C LEU A 119 -4.35 18.29 -21.15
N LYS A 120 -3.64 18.37 -22.28
CA LYS A 120 -4.00 19.29 -23.37
C LYS A 120 -5.42 18.98 -23.86
N SER A 121 -6.25 19.98 -24.03
CA SER A 121 -7.64 19.85 -24.49
C SER A 121 -8.04 21.04 -25.35
N LYS A 122 -8.52 20.75 -26.54
CA LYS A 122 -9.07 21.79 -27.45
C LYS A 122 -10.47 22.27 -27.04
N SER A 123 -11.15 21.54 -26.16
CA SER A 123 -12.52 21.84 -25.74
C SER A 123 -12.61 22.82 -24.56
N THR A 124 -11.48 23.18 -23.95
CA THR A 124 -11.43 24.11 -22.82
C THR A 124 -10.81 25.45 -23.22
N LYS A 125 -11.31 26.55 -22.65
CA LYS A 125 -10.77 27.90 -22.93
C LYS A 125 -9.29 28.05 -22.56
N THR A 126 -8.83 27.36 -21.53
CA THR A 126 -7.44 27.37 -21.08
C THR A 126 -6.53 26.46 -21.91
N GLY A 127 -7.09 25.66 -22.84
CA GLY A 127 -6.34 24.66 -23.60
C GLY A 127 -5.97 23.42 -22.81
N PHE A 128 -6.44 23.28 -21.55
CA PHE A 128 -6.11 22.15 -20.66
C PHE A 128 -7.34 21.66 -19.90
N GLN A 129 -7.38 20.35 -19.67
CA GLN A 129 -8.34 19.69 -18.80
C GLN A 129 -7.64 19.18 -17.56
N VAL A 130 -8.20 19.46 -16.39
CA VAL A 130 -7.71 18.97 -15.10
C VAL A 130 -8.59 17.80 -14.65
N ARG A 131 -7.96 16.67 -14.30
CA ARG A 131 -8.65 15.44 -13.87
C ARG A 131 -8.02 14.92 -12.58
N PRO A 132 -8.72 14.99 -11.45
CA PRO A 132 -8.29 14.31 -10.25
C PRO A 132 -8.49 12.81 -10.40
N ARG A 133 -7.58 12.02 -9.80
CA ARG A 133 -7.70 10.56 -9.70
C ARG A 133 -7.26 10.10 -8.31
N PHE A 134 -7.95 9.11 -7.81
CA PHE A 134 -7.48 8.31 -6.68
C PHE A 134 -7.06 6.95 -7.21
N ILE A 135 -5.84 6.52 -6.87
CA ILE A 135 -5.23 5.30 -7.39
C ILE A 135 -4.64 4.49 -6.24
N LEU A 136 -4.98 3.20 -6.17
CA LEU A 136 -4.29 2.21 -5.36
C LEU A 136 -3.65 1.18 -6.28
N THR A 137 -2.38 0.85 -6.01
CA THR A 137 -1.64 -0.12 -6.83
C THR A 137 -1.14 -1.25 -5.94
N GLN A 138 -1.35 -2.49 -6.40
CA GLN A 138 -0.83 -3.68 -5.74
C GLN A 138 -0.28 -4.69 -6.75
N HIS A 139 0.43 -5.70 -6.24
CA HIS A 139 0.84 -6.83 -7.06
C HIS A 139 -0.40 -7.62 -7.53
N SER A 140 -0.37 -8.17 -8.75
CA SER A 140 -1.50 -8.91 -9.36
C SER A 140 -2.04 -10.05 -8.49
N ARG A 141 -1.21 -10.65 -7.63
CA ARG A 141 -1.62 -11.68 -6.67
C ARG A 141 -2.67 -11.22 -5.64
N ASP A 142 -2.83 -9.92 -5.44
CA ASP A 142 -3.81 -9.31 -4.52
C ASP A 142 -5.04 -8.77 -5.29
N GLU A 143 -5.31 -9.28 -6.51
CA GLU A 143 -6.39 -8.81 -7.39
C GLU A 143 -7.76 -8.86 -6.71
N ASN A 144 -8.10 -9.95 -6.00
CA ASN A 144 -9.38 -10.09 -5.33
C ASN A 144 -9.60 -9.01 -4.25
N LEU A 145 -8.54 -8.64 -3.52
CA LEU A 145 -8.59 -7.55 -2.56
C LEU A 145 -8.85 -6.21 -3.27
N ILE A 146 -8.17 -5.95 -4.36
CA ILE A 146 -8.35 -4.70 -5.11
C ILE A 146 -9.74 -4.62 -5.76
N ARG A 147 -10.30 -5.74 -6.22
CA ARG A 147 -11.68 -5.81 -6.73
C ARG A 147 -12.72 -5.53 -5.64
N SER A 148 -12.50 -5.99 -4.40
CA SER A 148 -13.44 -5.73 -3.30
C SER A 148 -13.55 -4.24 -2.93
N LEU A 149 -12.58 -3.41 -3.31
CA LEU A 149 -12.65 -1.97 -3.08
C LEU A 149 -13.73 -1.28 -3.92
N VAL A 150 -14.10 -1.86 -5.07
CA VAL A 150 -15.22 -1.37 -5.88
C VAL A 150 -16.53 -1.52 -5.11
N GLU A 151 -16.72 -2.64 -4.42
CA GLU A 151 -17.90 -2.89 -3.58
C GLU A 151 -17.88 -2.00 -2.33
N LEU A 152 -16.71 -1.86 -1.68
CA LEU A 152 -16.56 -1.03 -0.47
C LEU A 152 -16.90 0.44 -0.73
N LEU A 153 -16.44 0.99 -1.86
CA LEU A 153 -16.59 2.41 -2.21
C LEU A 153 -17.79 2.68 -3.11
N ASP A 154 -18.43 1.62 -3.61
CA ASP A 154 -19.50 1.70 -4.62
C ASP A 154 -19.09 2.59 -5.82
N CYS A 155 -17.82 2.56 -6.19
CA CYS A 155 -17.25 3.33 -7.31
C CYS A 155 -15.89 2.82 -7.74
N GLY A 156 -15.37 3.40 -8.82
CA GLY A 156 -14.05 3.10 -9.36
C GLY A 156 -14.04 1.90 -10.30
N ASN A 157 -12.86 1.66 -10.86
CA ASN A 157 -12.61 0.58 -11.82
C ASN A 157 -11.32 -0.14 -11.47
N VAL A 158 -11.26 -1.43 -11.79
CA VAL A 158 -10.05 -2.23 -11.63
C VAL A 158 -9.39 -2.46 -12.98
N ARG A 159 -8.11 -2.13 -13.07
CA ARG A 159 -7.26 -2.45 -14.22
C ARG A 159 -6.21 -3.47 -13.79
N VAL A 160 -6.09 -4.55 -14.54
CA VAL A 160 -5.10 -5.62 -14.28
C VAL A 160 -4.03 -5.57 -15.35
N SER A 161 -2.78 -5.71 -14.94
CA SER A 161 -1.61 -5.98 -15.79
C SER A 161 -0.91 -7.26 -15.31
N GLU A 162 0.07 -7.74 -16.05
CA GLU A 162 0.81 -8.96 -15.70
C GLU A 162 1.36 -8.94 -14.26
N LYS A 163 1.89 -7.80 -13.80
CA LYS A 163 2.59 -7.68 -12.51
C LYS A 163 1.84 -6.85 -11.46
N ALA A 164 0.83 -6.10 -11.88
CA ALA A 164 0.15 -5.15 -11.00
C ALA A 164 -1.35 -5.10 -11.25
N VAL A 165 -2.09 -4.79 -10.22
CA VAL A 165 -3.50 -4.47 -10.24
C VAL A 165 -3.71 -3.08 -9.69
N TYR A 166 -4.60 -2.32 -10.32
CA TYR A 166 -4.88 -0.93 -10.01
C TYR A 166 -6.37 -0.77 -9.71
N PHE A 167 -6.69 -0.15 -8.59
CA PHE A 167 -8.01 0.44 -8.35
C PHE A 167 -7.93 1.92 -8.69
N ILE A 168 -8.84 2.42 -9.52
CA ILE A 168 -8.80 3.79 -10.04
C ILE A 168 -10.19 4.41 -9.92
N VAL A 169 -10.30 5.53 -9.21
CA VAL A 169 -11.47 6.41 -9.24
C VAL A 169 -11.11 7.68 -10.01
N SER A 170 -11.84 7.98 -11.07
CA SER A 170 -11.60 9.14 -11.96
C SER A 170 -12.86 9.93 -12.29
N ILE A 171 -14.04 9.43 -11.91
CA ILE A 171 -15.30 10.16 -12.04
C ILE A 171 -15.35 11.21 -10.95
N PHE A 172 -15.50 12.49 -11.35
CA PHE A 172 -15.42 13.62 -10.42
C PHE A 172 -16.45 13.55 -9.30
N SER A 173 -17.71 13.19 -9.62
CA SER A 173 -18.76 13.03 -8.61
C SER A 173 -18.47 11.91 -7.59
N ASP A 174 -17.81 10.82 -8.01
CA ASP A 174 -17.43 9.74 -7.09
C ASP A 174 -16.28 10.19 -6.18
N ILE A 175 -15.34 10.94 -6.74
CA ILE A 175 -14.24 11.54 -5.96
C ILE A 175 -14.81 12.45 -4.87
N GLU A 176 -15.67 13.40 -5.25
CA GLU A 176 -16.25 14.38 -4.35
C GLU A 176 -17.13 13.74 -3.29
N LYS A 177 -18.02 12.82 -3.69
CA LYS A 177 -19.09 12.30 -2.82
C LYS A 177 -18.71 11.03 -2.07
N LYS A 178 -17.69 10.28 -2.53
CA LYS A 178 -17.32 8.99 -1.95
C LYS A 178 -15.88 8.98 -1.44
N VAL A 179 -14.89 9.36 -2.24
CA VAL A 179 -13.48 9.27 -1.87
C VAL A 179 -13.10 10.33 -0.83
N VAL A 180 -13.42 11.61 -1.08
CA VAL A 180 -13.09 12.71 -0.17
C VAL A 180 -13.72 12.50 1.21
N PRO A 181 -15.04 12.18 1.36
CA PRO A 181 -15.64 11.98 2.67
C PRO A 181 -15.03 10.83 3.48
N ILE A 182 -14.66 9.72 2.83
CA ILE A 182 -14.04 8.58 3.53
C ILE A 182 -12.72 9.00 4.16
N PHE A 183 -11.81 9.63 3.42
CA PHE A 183 -10.50 10.00 3.95
C PHE A 183 -10.52 11.26 4.82
N THR A 184 -11.59 12.04 4.77
CA THR A 184 -11.87 13.10 5.75
C THR A 184 -12.31 12.51 7.08
N LYS A 185 -13.10 11.44 7.07
CA LYS A 185 -13.57 10.74 8.28
C LYS A 185 -12.50 9.82 8.87
N TYR A 186 -11.77 9.09 8.01
CA TYR A 186 -10.73 8.14 8.40
C TYR A 186 -9.37 8.67 7.92
N ASN A 187 -8.61 9.24 8.83
CA ASN A 187 -7.43 10.03 8.50
C ASN A 187 -6.33 9.25 7.78
N ILE A 188 -5.78 9.87 6.75
CA ILE A 188 -4.50 9.50 6.14
C ILE A 188 -3.38 9.99 7.05
N HIS A 189 -2.26 9.30 7.10
CA HIS A 189 -1.13 9.65 7.96
C HIS A 189 0.15 9.96 7.17
N GLY A 190 1.11 10.63 7.85
CA GLY A 190 2.41 10.96 7.28
C GLY A 190 2.36 11.97 6.14
N ALA A 191 3.35 11.93 5.25
CA ALA A 191 3.46 12.86 4.12
C ALA A 191 2.25 12.78 3.16
N LYS A 192 1.59 11.63 3.09
CA LYS A 192 0.43 11.43 2.24
C LYS A 192 -0.82 12.19 2.70
N ASP A 193 -0.92 12.55 3.96
CA ASP A 193 -1.97 13.45 4.48
C ASP A 193 -1.90 14.84 3.80
N GLN A 194 -0.68 15.35 3.59
CA GLN A 194 -0.50 16.61 2.87
C GLN A 194 -0.87 16.48 1.39
N ASP A 195 -0.52 15.35 0.75
CA ASP A 195 -0.93 15.09 -0.64
C ASP A 195 -2.45 15.00 -0.76
N PHE A 196 -3.12 14.40 0.24
CA PHE A 196 -4.59 14.36 0.29
C PHE A 196 -5.20 15.76 0.44
N LYS A 197 -4.68 16.58 1.35
CA LYS A 197 -5.16 17.97 1.56
C LYS A 197 -4.98 18.82 0.32
N ASP A 198 -3.82 18.77 -0.31
CA ASP A 198 -3.54 19.46 -1.57
C ASP A 198 -4.47 18.99 -2.70
N TRP A 199 -4.73 17.69 -2.77
CA TRP A 199 -5.63 17.10 -3.75
C TRP A 199 -7.09 17.52 -3.51
N VAL A 200 -7.57 17.54 -2.26
CA VAL A 200 -8.90 18.04 -1.90
C VAL A 200 -9.05 19.51 -2.26
N HIS A 201 -8.04 20.33 -1.99
CA HIS A 201 -8.06 21.74 -2.38
C HIS A 201 -8.23 21.90 -3.89
N ILE A 202 -7.54 21.10 -4.71
CA ILE A 202 -7.74 21.11 -6.16
C ILE A 202 -9.17 20.65 -6.53
N VAL A 203 -9.73 19.64 -5.87
CA VAL A 203 -11.12 19.20 -6.08
C VAL A 203 -12.10 20.35 -5.80
N GLU A 204 -11.88 21.13 -4.74
CA GLU A 204 -12.68 22.31 -4.42
C GLU A 204 -12.55 23.41 -5.50
N MET A 205 -11.33 23.68 -6.00
CA MET A 205 -11.11 24.62 -7.10
C MET A 205 -11.85 24.17 -8.39
N LEU A 206 -11.88 22.85 -8.67
CA LEU A 206 -12.64 22.29 -9.80
C LEU A 206 -14.16 22.51 -9.62
N ASN A 207 -14.69 22.33 -8.41
CA ASN A 207 -16.09 22.59 -8.10
C ASN A 207 -16.47 24.04 -8.33
N LYS A 208 -15.60 24.99 -7.91
CA LYS A 208 -15.76 26.42 -8.13
C LYS A 208 -15.46 26.85 -9.57
N LYS A 209 -15.08 25.90 -10.46
CA LYS A 209 -14.70 26.15 -11.86
C LYS A 209 -13.49 27.07 -12.04
N GLU A 210 -12.66 27.23 -11.02
CA GLU A 210 -11.46 28.08 -11.05
C GLU A 210 -10.44 27.60 -12.10
N HIS A 211 -10.37 26.29 -12.36
CA HIS A 211 -9.54 25.68 -13.41
C HIS A 211 -9.85 26.14 -14.85
N LEU A 212 -10.97 26.84 -15.05
CA LEU A 212 -11.35 27.38 -16.37
C LEU A 212 -10.71 28.75 -16.64
N THR A 213 -9.98 29.34 -15.69
CA THR A 213 -9.18 30.55 -15.85
C THR A 213 -7.69 30.17 -15.94
N LEU A 214 -6.87 31.02 -16.55
CA LEU A 214 -5.42 30.81 -16.62
C LEU A 214 -4.80 30.90 -15.22
N GLU A 215 -5.23 31.83 -14.40
CA GLU A 215 -4.78 32.01 -13.02
C GLU A 215 -5.07 30.77 -12.17
N GLY A 216 -6.30 30.26 -12.17
CA GLY A 216 -6.66 29.05 -11.44
C GLY A 216 -5.93 27.82 -11.94
N LEU A 217 -5.69 27.70 -13.25
CA LEU A 217 -4.88 26.62 -13.81
C LEU A 217 -3.42 26.67 -13.33
N ASP A 218 -2.84 27.86 -13.24
CA ASP A 218 -1.46 28.03 -12.76
C ASP A 218 -1.33 27.78 -11.26
N GLN A 219 -2.35 28.13 -10.47
CA GLN A 219 -2.44 27.74 -9.04
C GLN A 219 -2.48 26.21 -8.91
N ILE A 220 -3.31 25.53 -9.69
CA ILE A 220 -3.39 24.05 -9.68
C ILE A 220 -2.04 23.43 -10.04
N ARG A 221 -1.33 23.95 -11.04
CA ARG A 221 0.02 23.49 -11.41
C ARG A 221 1.02 23.67 -10.28
N CYS A 222 0.96 24.81 -9.58
CA CYS A 222 1.82 25.08 -8.43
C CYS A 222 1.57 24.05 -7.31
N ILE A 223 0.31 23.75 -6.97
CA ILE A 223 -0.05 22.75 -5.97
C ILE A 223 0.42 21.35 -6.44
N GLN A 224 0.06 20.95 -7.66
CA GLN A 224 0.43 19.64 -8.23
C GLN A 224 1.94 19.40 -8.19
N SER A 225 2.76 20.41 -8.50
CA SER A 225 4.22 20.29 -8.52
C SER A 225 4.82 19.95 -7.15
N LYS A 226 4.10 20.25 -6.06
CA LYS A 226 4.50 19.97 -4.68
C LYS A 226 3.92 18.66 -4.13
N MET A 227 3.09 17.95 -4.88
CA MET A 227 2.47 16.71 -4.47
C MET A 227 3.35 15.49 -4.78
N ASN A 228 3.13 14.41 -4.07
CA ASN A 228 3.77 13.11 -4.27
C ASN A 228 5.30 13.24 -4.29
N ARG A 229 5.97 12.84 -5.39
CA ARG A 229 7.43 12.92 -5.52
C ARG A 229 7.97 14.35 -5.46
N GLY A 230 7.18 15.35 -5.89
CA GLY A 230 7.55 16.75 -5.80
C GLY A 230 7.79 17.21 -4.35
N ARG A 231 7.05 16.65 -3.39
CA ARG A 231 7.19 16.96 -1.96
C ARG A 231 8.56 16.58 -1.41
N PHE A 232 9.14 15.48 -1.85
CA PHE A 232 10.46 15.03 -1.40
C PHE A 232 11.61 15.86 -1.99
N ASN A 233 11.42 16.46 -3.18
CA ASN A 233 12.43 17.29 -3.83
C ASN A 233 12.58 18.69 -3.18
N ILE A 234 11.64 19.12 -2.33
CA ILE A 234 11.67 20.42 -1.64
C ILE A 234 12.41 20.29 -0.30
N LEU A 235 12.59 19.07 0.21
CA LEU A 235 13.23 18.80 1.51
C LEU A 235 14.73 18.45 1.38
N LEU A 236 15.28 18.47 0.17
CA LEU A 236 16.70 18.30 -0.16
C LEU A 236 17.30 19.62 -0.66
#